data_81c8c26302a5416b5172f8cfb4d40803
#
_entry.id   81c8c26302a5416b5172f8cfb4d40803
#
_cell.length_a   1.000
_cell.length_b   1.000
_cell.length_c   1.000
_cell.angle_alpha   90.00
_cell.angle_beta   90.00
_cell.angle_gamma   90.00
#
_symmetry.space_group_name_H-M   'P 1'
#
loop_
_entity.id
_entity.type
_entity.pdbx_description
1 polymer ?
#
loop_
_entity_poly.entity_id
_entity_poly.type
_entity_poly.pdbx_seq_one_letter_code
_entity_poly.pdbx_strand_id
1 'polypeptide(L)'
;LTCNDVKKHWKSNTKGVLIATPANPTSTAICPEELAAIGQICKENNGFLIVDEIYLDLALTPPHQQESAQLHSVLANRNLQDTLIVINSFSKYFGMTGWRLGWSVVPNAMTPIVEKLAQNLFICPSTLSQKAALACFTPGALAQSEENKNTLSVRANIVFNAISTMG
;
A
#
# COMPACT_ATOMS: atom_id res chain seq x y z
N LEU A 1 11.13 4.79 -9.63
CA LEU A 1 11.94 3.63 -9.24
C LEU A 1 11.60 2.47 -10.16
N THR A 2 12.62 1.86 -10.73
CA THR A 2 12.49 0.72 -11.64
C THR A 2 13.26 -0.50 -11.11
N CYS A 3 12.95 -1.68 -11.62
CA CYS A 3 13.69 -2.90 -11.29
C CYS A 3 15.18 -2.78 -11.70
N ASN A 4 15.47 -2.04 -12.76
CA ASN A 4 16.85 -1.77 -13.17
C ASN A 4 17.59 -0.89 -12.16
N ASP A 5 16.92 0.10 -11.55
CA ASP A 5 17.49 0.92 -10.48
C ASP A 5 17.82 0.06 -9.27
N VAL A 6 16.91 -0.85 -8.90
CA VAL A 6 17.12 -1.79 -7.78
C VAL A 6 18.31 -2.70 -8.06
N LYS A 7 18.38 -3.31 -9.24
CA LYS A 7 19.52 -4.15 -9.65
C LYS A 7 20.86 -3.41 -9.56
N LYS A 8 20.90 -2.19 -10.11
CA LYS A 8 22.11 -1.37 -10.14
C LYS A 8 22.61 -1.00 -8.74
N HIS A 9 21.70 -0.80 -7.78
CA HIS A 9 22.04 -0.31 -6.45
C HIS A 9 22.06 -1.40 -5.37
N TRP A 10 21.72 -2.64 -5.71
CA TRP A 10 21.81 -3.76 -4.77
C TRP A 10 23.25 -4.05 -4.38
N LYS A 11 23.51 -4.13 -3.10
CA LYS A 11 24.85 -4.42 -2.54
C LYS A 11 24.82 -5.67 -1.67
N SER A 12 25.99 -6.21 -1.32
CA SER A 12 26.11 -7.41 -0.46
C SER A 12 25.46 -7.26 0.93
N ASN A 13 25.32 -6.04 1.44
CA ASN A 13 24.67 -5.74 2.72
C ASN A 13 23.21 -5.30 2.57
N THR A 14 22.66 -5.20 1.36
CA THR A 14 21.24 -4.90 1.13
C THR A 14 20.38 -6.07 1.60
N LYS A 15 19.33 -5.79 2.38
CA LYS A 15 18.41 -6.80 2.93
C LYS A 15 17.01 -6.74 2.34
N GLY A 16 16.72 -5.70 1.58
CA GLY A 16 15.42 -5.56 0.96
C GLY A 16 15.18 -4.18 0.38
N VAL A 17 13.99 -4.00 -0.16
CA VAL A 17 13.51 -2.75 -0.74
C VAL A 17 12.23 -2.37 -0.01
N LEU A 18 12.10 -1.11 0.41
CA LEU A 18 10.89 -0.56 1.00
C LEU A 18 10.32 0.50 0.05
N ILE A 19 9.06 0.32 -0.32
CA ILE A 19 8.35 1.15 -1.30
C ILE A 19 7.00 1.54 -0.73
N ALA A 20 6.58 2.79 -0.91
CA ALA A 20 5.19 3.20 -0.77
C ALA A 20 4.58 3.39 -2.16
N THR A 21 3.44 2.74 -2.44
CA THR A 21 2.76 2.88 -3.73
C THR A 21 1.24 2.69 -3.57
N PRO A 22 0.44 3.74 -3.91
CA PRO A 22 0.83 5.10 -4.28
C PRO A 22 1.61 5.84 -3.20
N ALA A 23 2.58 6.65 -3.59
CA ALA A 23 3.51 7.33 -2.69
C ALA A 23 2.98 8.68 -2.18
N ASN A 24 3.20 8.97 -0.92
CA ASN A 24 3.03 10.30 -0.34
C ASN A 24 4.42 10.98 -0.26
N PRO A 25 4.64 12.20 -0.79
CA PRO A 25 3.65 13.17 -1.28
C PRO A 25 3.44 13.17 -2.80
N THR A 26 4.17 12.37 -3.55
CA THR A 26 4.26 12.48 -5.02
C THR A 26 3.05 11.93 -5.77
N SER A 27 2.19 11.15 -5.11
CA SER A 27 1.07 10.42 -5.70
C SER A 27 1.46 9.47 -6.85
N THR A 28 2.77 9.20 -7.00
CA THR A 28 3.26 8.26 -8.01
C THR A 28 2.94 6.84 -7.62
N ALA A 29 2.48 6.05 -8.57
CA ALA A 29 2.26 4.62 -8.40
C ALA A 29 3.24 3.82 -9.26
N ILE A 30 3.67 2.68 -8.76
CA ILE A 30 4.47 1.70 -9.49
C ILE A 30 3.50 0.66 -10.04
N CYS A 31 3.60 0.33 -11.32
CA CYS A 31 2.71 -0.66 -11.91
C CYS A 31 2.96 -2.07 -11.34
N PRO A 32 1.95 -2.94 -11.34
CA PRO A 32 2.05 -4.27 -10.73
C PRO A 32 3.18 -5.13 -11.31
N GLU A 33 3.45 -5.00 -12.60
CA GLU A 33 4.50 -5.74 -13.31
C GLU A 33 5.89 -5.32 -12.81
N GLU A 34 6.10 -4.03 -12.60
CA GLU A 34 7.36 -3.50 -12.09
C GLU A 34 7.56 -3.88 -10.62
N LEU A 35 6.49 -3.83 -9.79
CA LEU A 35 6.54 -4.34 -8.42
C LEU A 35 6.90 -5.82 -8.38
N ALA A 36 6.33 -6.63 -9.26
CA ALA A 36 6.64 -8.04 -9.39
C ALA A 36 8.11 -8.26 -9.77
N ALA A 37 8.63 -7.49 -10.72
CA ALA A 37 10.03 -7.56 -11.12
C ALA A 37 11.00 -7.16 -9.99
N ILE A 38 10.67 -6.11 -9.22
CA ILE A 38 11.43 -5.71 -8.02
C ILE A 38 11.39 -6.82 -6.96
N GLY A 39 10.22 -7.40 -6.72
CA GLY A 39 10.07 -8.52 -5.79
C GLY A 39 10.89 -9.75 -6.17
N GLN A 40 10.96 -10.04 -7.46
CA GLN A 40 11.80 -11.13 -7.98
C GLN A 40 13.30 -10.88 -7.70
N ILE A 41 13.77 -9.65 -7.86
CA ILE A 41 15.15 -9.28 -7.51
C ILE A 41 15.40 -9.48 -6.01
N CYS A 42 14.46 -9.06 -5.16
CA CYS A 42 14.57 -9.28 -3.73
C CYS A 42 14.69 -10.78 -3.41
N LYS A 43 13.85 -11.61 -4.01
CA LYS A 43 13.83 -13.06 -3.83
C LYS A 43 15.15 -13.71 -4.27
N GLU A 44 15.67 -13.35 -5.42
CA GLU A 44 16.94 -13.86 -5.97
C GLU A 44 18.14 -13.53 -5.08
N ASN A 45 18.06 -12.44 -4.32
CA ASN A 45 19.10 -11.99 -3.41
C ASN A 45 18.81 -12.33 -1.93
N ASN A 46 17.85 -13.22 -1.64
CA ASN A 46 17.42 -13.57 -0.28
C ASN A 46 17.03 -12.35 0.58
N GLY A 47 16.44 -11.35 -0.05
CA GLY A 47 15.95 -10.14 0.59
C GLY A 47 14.42 -10.05 0.61
N PHE A 48 13.89 -8.97 1.17
CA PHE A 48 12.46 -8.73 1.28
C PHE A 48 12.02 -7.54 0.44
N LEU A 49 10.79 -7.61 -0.09
CA LEU A 49 10.08 -6.44 -0.61
C LEU A 49 9.02 -6.03 0.40
N ILE A 50 9.16 -4.82 0.95
CA ILE A 50 8.19 -4.21 1.86
C ILE A 50 7.41 -3.17 1.07
N VAL A 51 6.09 -3.33 0.97
CA VAL A 51 5.22 -2.43 0.22
C VAL A 51 4.20 -1.81 1.17
N ASP A 52 4.25 -0.48 1.27
CA ASP A 52 3.22 0.30 1.95
C ASP A 52 2.12 0.65 0.94
N GLU A 53 0.97 0.01 1.08
CA GLU A 53 -0.21 0.15 0.22
C GLU A 53 -1.31 1.03 0.84
N ILE A 54 -1.00 1.83 1.85
CA ILE A 54 -2.00 2.60 2.61
C ILE A 54 -2.90 3.48 1.73
N TYR A 55 -2.43 3.89 0.55
CA TYR A 55 -3.18 4.74 -0.39
C TYR A 55 -3.73 3.97 -1.60
N LEU A 56 -3.56 2.64 -1.66
CA LEU A 56 -3.95 1.85 -2.84
C LEU A 56 -5.43 2.04 -3.19
N ASP A 57 -6.31 1.92 -2.21
CA ASP A 57 -7.76 2.04 -2.42
C ASP A 57 -8.21 3.48 -2.73
N LEU A 58 -7.36 4.48 -2.47
CA LEU A 58 -7.59 5.88 -2.83
C LEU A 58 -6.90 6.29 -4.13
N ALA A 59 -6.24 5.36 -4.83
CA ALA A 59 -5.63 5.65 -6.12
C ALA A 59 -6.66 6.19 -7.09
N LEU A 60 -6.35 7.34 -7.70
CA LEU A 60 -7.20 7.98 -8.69
C LEU A 60 -6.70 7.60 -10.08
N THR A 61 -7.63 7.24 -10.97
CA THR A 61 -7.30 7.07 -12.39
C THR A 61 -7.23 8.45 -13.04
N PRO A 62 -6.07 8.87 -13.56
CA PRO A 62 -5.98 10.14 -14.27
C PRO A 62 -6.96 10.21 -15.45
N PRO A 63 -7.55 11.38 -15.76
CA PRO A 63 -8.55 11.53 -16.82
C PRO A 63 -8.09 11.06 -18.21
N HIS A 64 -6.77 11.04 -18.43
CA HIS A 64 -6.16 10.68 -19.72
C HIS A 64 -5.55 9.27 -19.76
N GLN A 65 -5.70 8.48 -18.70
CA GLN A 65 -5.15 7.12 -18.59
C GLN A 65 -6.27 6.10 -18.34
N GLN A 66 -7.29 6.10 -19.20
CA GLN A 66 -8.41 5.13 -19.12
C GLN A 66 -7.98 3.67 -19.33
N GLU A 67 -6.77 3.41 -19.82
CA GLU A 67 -6.22 2.07 -20.04
C GLU A 67 -5.02 1.75 -19.13
N SER A 68 -4.74 2.59 -18.10
CA SER A 68 -3.67 2.26 -17.16
C SER A 68 -4.05 0.99 -16.40
N ALA A 69 -3.11 0.06 -16.29
CA ALA A 69 -3.24 -1.17 -15.54
C ALA A 69 -3.92 -0.88 -14.19
N GLN A 70 -5.05 -1.54 -13.95
CA GLN A 70 -5.79 -1.38 -12.71
C GLN A 70 -4.84 -1.69 -11.55
N LEU A 71 -4.54 -0.69 -10.72
CA LEU A 71 -3.71 -0.91 -9.54
C LEU A 71 -4.40 -1.92 -8.64
N HIS A 72 -3.65 -2.92 -8.26
CA HIS A 72 -4.09 -3.94 -7.31
C HIS A 72 -2.96 -4.26 -6.33
N SER A 73 -3.30 -4.87 -5.22
CA SER A 73 -2.30 -5.25 -4.21
C SER A 73 -1.26 -6.18 -4.81
N VAL A 74 0.00 -5.95 -4.45
CA VAL A 74 1.12 -6.83 -4.82
C VAL A 74 0.93 -8.26 -4.26
N LEU A 75 0.04 -8.47 -3.30
CA LEU A 75 -0.38 -9.78 -2.79
C LEU A 75 -1.01 -10.68 -3.86
N ALA A 76 -1.51 -10.12 -4.96
CA ALA A 76 -1.98 -10.90 -6.11
C ALA A 76 -0.87 -11.77 -6.71
N ASN A 77 0.40 -11.39 -6.55
CA ASN A 77 1.55 -12.16 -7.02
C ASN A 77 1.96 -13.23 -6.00
N ARG A 78 1.35 -14.41 -6.10
CA ARG A 78 1.59 -15.55 -5.18
C ARG A 78 3.03 -16.07 -5.19
N ASN A 79 3.80 -15.82 -6.25
CA ASN A 79 5.20 -16.27 -6.34
C ASN A 79 6.14 -15.51 -5.39
N LEU A 80 5.70 -14.39 -4.83
CA LEU A 80 6.46 -13.53 -3.93
C LEU A 80 6.08 -13.68 -2.46
N GLN A 81 5.12 -14.53 -2.10
CA GLN A 81 4.56 -14.60 -0.76
C GLN A 81 5.59 -14.84 0.37
N ASP A 82 6.70 -15.52 0.06
CA ASP A 82 7.76 -15.80 1.05
C ASP A 82 8.79 -14.65 1.18
N THR A 83 8.67 -13.64 0.34
CA THR A 83 9.59 -12.47 0.28
C THR A 83 8.87 -11.17 0.58
N LEU A 84 7.54 -11.18 0.51
CA LEU A 84 6.71 -9.99 0.50
C LEU A 84 6.19 -9.64 1.88
N ILE A 85 6.34 -8.37 2.27
CA ILE A 85 5.70 -7.77 3.44
C ILE A 85 4.83 -6.62 2.93
N VAL A 86 3.53 -6.69 3.18
CA VAL A 86 2.59 -5.63 2.82
C VAL A 86 2.08 -4.95 4.08
N ILE A 87 2.05 -3.63 4.04
CA ILE A 87 1.54 -2.78 5.12
C ILE A 87 0.34 -2.01 4.59
N ASN A 88 -0.72 -1.98 5.37
CA ASN A 88 -1.91 -1.19 5.07
C ASN A 88 -2.56 -0.67 6.35
N SER A 89 -3.56 0.21 6.23
CA SER A 89 -4.13 0.88 7.38
C SER A 89 -5.60 1.27 7.16
N PHE A 90 -6.35 1.29 8.24
CA PHE A 90 -7.71 1.87 8.27
C PHE A 90 -7.72 3.40 8.21
N SER A 91 -6.56 4.06 8.27
CA SER A 91 -6.46 5.51 8.41
C SER A 91 -6.95 6.31 7.21
N LYS A 92 -6.84 5.77 5.98
CA LYS A 92 -7.05 6.55 4.74
C LYS A 92 -8.38 6.21 4.09
N TYR A 93 -8.47 5.12 3.36
CA TYR A 93 -9.69 4.74 2.66
C TYR A 93 -10.91 4.64 3.59
N PHE A 94 -10.75 4.06 4.77
CA PHE A 94 -11.81 3.90 5.76
C PHE A 94 -12.01 5.13 6.67
N GLY A 95 -11.22 6.20 6.53
CA GLY A 95 -11.38 7.43 7.30
C GLY A 95 -11.06 7.31 8.80
N MET A 96 -10.42 6.22 9.24
CA MET A 96 -10.17 5.91 10.65
C MET A 96 -8.82 6.43 11.17
N THR A 97 -8.36 7.59 10.75
CA THR A 97 -7.02 8.11 11.09
C THR A 97 -6.76 8.18 12.60
N GLY A 98 -7.74 8.64 13.40
CA GLY A 98 -7.63 8.78 14.85
C GLY A 98 -7.65 7.45 15.62
N TRP A 99 -8.10 6.36 15.00
CA TRP A 99 -8.26 5.04 15.64
C TRP A 99 -6.97 4.25 15.75
N ARG A 100 -5.92 4.67 15.05
CA ARG A 100 -4.57 4.09 15.11
C ARG A 100 -4.55 2.58 14.87
N LEU A 101 -5.18 2.12 13.80
CA LEU A 101 -5.27 0.71 13.44
C LEU A 101 -4.79 0.49 12.00
N GLY A 102 -4.04 -0.59 11.81
CA GLY A 102 -3.57 -1.08 10.52
C GLY A 102 -3.33 -2.57 10.57
N TRP A 103 -2.87 -3.12 9.47
CA TRP A 103 -2.50 -4.53 9.38
C TRP A 103 -1.26 -4.70 8.52
N SER A 104 -0.60 -5.82 8.69
CA SER A 104 0.47 -6.26 7.80
C SER A 104 0.23 -7.70 7.38
N VAL A 105 0.61 -8.01 6.15
CA VAL A 105 0.71 -9.39 5.66
C VAL A 105 2.19 -9.69 5.55
N VAL A 106 2.62 -10.75 6.21
CA VAL A 106 4.04 -11.15 6.28
C VAL A 106 4.19 -12.59 5.85
N PRO A 107 5.38 -13.02 5.40
CA PRO A 107 5.67 -14.42 5.16
C PRO A 107 5.33 -15.29 6.39
N ASN A 108 4.78 -16.48 6.16
CA ASN A 108 4.37 -17.38 7.25
C ASN A 108 5.50 -17.66 8.26
N ALA A 109 6.73 -17.79 7.78
CA ALA A 109 7.90 -18.00 8.65
C ALA A 109 8.20 -16.81 9.58
N MET A 110 7.75 -15.61 9.23
CA MET A 110 7.94 -14.40 10.04
C MET A 110 6.82 -14.19 11.07
N THR A 111 5.67 -14.81 10.91
CA THR A 111 4.50 -14.59 11.78
C THR A 111 4.84 -14.73 13.27
N PRO A 112 5.48 -15.82 13.75
CA PRO A 112 5.80 -15.97 15.16
C PRO A 112 6.76 -14.89 15.69
N ILE A 113 7.65 -14.39 14.82
CA ILE A 113 8.62 -13.36 15.17
C ILE A 113 7.91 -12.01 15.32
N VAL A 114 7.03 -11.69 14.35
CA VAL A 114 6.26 -10.44 14.36
C VAL A 114 5.28 -10.41 15.54
N GLU A 115 4.59 -11.51 15.84
CA GLU A 115 3.73 -11.63 17.01
C GLU A 115 4.49 -11.39 18.31
N LYS A 116 5.66 -12.03 18.47
CA LYS A 116 6.50 -11.83 19.66
C LYS A 116 6.96 -10.39 19.80
N LEU A 117 7.36 -9.74 18.70
CA LEU A 117 7.74 -8.32 18.72
C LEU A 117 6.55 -7.44 19.10
N ALA A 118 5.39 -7.66 18.48
CA ALA A 118 4.17 -6.90 18.75
C ALA A 118 3.77 -6.99 20.23
N GLN A 119 3.75 -8.19 20.80
CA GLN A 119 3.44 -8.41 22.21
C GLN A 119 4.36 -7.66 23.16
N ASN A 120 5.65 -7.52 22.82
CA ASN A 120 6.63 -6.85 23.67
C ASN A 120 6.68 -5.33 23.43
N LEU A 121 6.32 -4.84 22.23
CA LEU A 121 6.40 -3.41 21.91
C LEU A 121 5.13 -2.64 22.27
N PHE A 122 3.96 -3.22 22.07
CA PHE A 122 2.67 -2.52 22.29
C PHE A 122 1.53 -3.42 22.78
N ILE A 123 1.81 -4.69 23.09
CA ILE A 123 0.89 -5.71 23.64
C ILE A 123 -0.17 -6.10 22.61
N CYS A 124 -1.12 -5.21 22.29
CA CYS A 124 -2.16 -5.40 21.27
C CYS A 124 -2.71 -4.05 20.79
N PRO A 125 -3.35 -4.01 19.62
CA PRO A 125 -4.13 -2.85 19.20
C PRO A 125 -5.32 -2.62 20.14
N SER A 126 -5.77 -1.36 20.24
CA SER A 126 -6.96 -1.00 21.04
C SER A 126 -8.17 -1.86 20.66
N THR A 127 -8.82 -2.47 21.65
CA THR A 127 -10.04 -3.27 21.44
C THR A 127 -11.17 -2.44 20.80
N LEU A 128 -11.30 -1.16 21.19
CA LEU A 128 -12.29 -0.25 20.59
C LEU A 128 -12.01 -0.04 19.10
N SER A 129 -10.74 0.16 18.72
CA SER A 129 -10.35 0.32 17.32
C SER A 129 -10.65 -0.93 16.49
N GLN A 130 -10.36 -2.11 17.06
CA GLN A 130 -10.65 -3.37 16.39
C GLN A 130 -12.17 -3.59 16.20
N LYS A 131 -12.98 -3.28 17.21
CA LYS A 131 -14.45 -3.37 17.13
C LYS A 131 -15.02 -2.37 16.11
N ALA A 132 -14.52 -1.12 16.12
CA ALA A 132 -14.93 -0.12 15.13
C ALA A 132 -14.55 -0.52 13.70
N ALA A 133 -13.37 -1.11 13.49
CA ALA A 133 -12.93 -1.56 12.17
C ALA A 133 -13.83 -2.64 11.55
N LEU A 134 -14.49 -3.48 12.35
CA LEU A 134 -15.45 -4.45 11.83
C LEU A 134 -16.61 -3.77 11.08
N ALA A 135 -17.02 -2.59 11.54
CA ALA A 135 -18.07 -1.82 10.87
C ALA A 135 -17.66 -1.28 9.49
N CYS A 136 -16.36 -1.11 9.24
CA CYS A 136 -15.85 -0.65 7.95
C CYS A 136 -16.19 -1.59 6.79
N PHE A 137 -16.41 -2.87 7.07
CA PHE A 137 -16.74 -3.88 6.07
C PHE A 137 -18.25 -4.07 5.85
N THR A 138 -19.08 -3.27 6.49
CA THR A 138 -20.51 -3.27 6.20
C THR A 138 -20.80 -2.62 4.84
N PRO A 139 -21.85 -3.05 4.11
CA PRO A 139 -22.18 -2.45 2.81
C PRO A 139 -22.35 -0.93 2.86
N GLY A 140 -22.94 -0.41 3.94
CA GLY A 140 -23.16 1.03 4.11
C GLY A 140 -21.85 1.81 4.33
N ALA A 141 -20.91 1.27 5.12
CA ALA A 141 -19.61 1.89 5.34
C ALA A 141 -18.73 1.85 4.08
N LEU A 142 -18.75 0.74 3.33
CA LEU A 142 -18.04 0.64 2.05
C LEU A 142 -18.60 1.64 1.03
N ALA A 143 -19.93 1.75 0.91
CA ALA A 143 -20.56 2.73 0.04
C ALA A 143 -20.15 4.17 0.40
N GLN A 144 -20.08 4.52 1.69
CA GLN A 144 -19.60 5.82 2.13
C GLN A 144 -18.12 6.05 1.80
N SER A 145 -17.27 5.04 1.92
CA SER A 145 -15.86 5.14 1.55
C SER A 145 -15.70 5.40 0.06
N GLU A 146 -16.48 4.73 -0.79
CA GLU A 146 -16.47 4.95 -2.23
C GLU A 146 -17.01 6.35 -2.61
N GLU A 147 -18.04 6.85 -1.94
CA GLU A 147 -18.53 8.22 -2.14
C GLU A 147 -17.47 9.26 -1.77
N ASN A 148 -16.77 9.05 -0.65
CA ASN A 148 -15.65 9.90 -0.25
C ASN A 148 -14.52 9.88 -1.28
N LYS A 149 -14.15 8.70 -1.80
CA LYS A 149 -13.16 8.54 -2.87
C LYS A 149 -13.58 9.29 -4.14
N ASN A 150 -14.84 9.16 -4.56
CA ASN A 150 -15.38 9.89 -5.71
C ASN A 150 -15.31 11.41 -5.51
N THR A 151 -15.62 11.89 -4.31
CA THR A 151 -15.49 13.31 -3.95
C THR A 151 -14.06 13.79 -4.07
N LEU A 152 -13.08 12.99 -3.61
CA LEU A 152 -11.65 13.29 -3.75
C LEU A 152 -11.23 13.32 -5.23
N SER A 153 -11.75 12.42 -6.05
CA SER A 153 -11.48 12.38 -7.49
C SER A 153 -11.96 13.67 -8.19
N VAL A 154 -13.18 14.12 -7.88
CA VAL A 154 -13.71 15.38 -8.43
C VAL A 154 -12.82 16.56 -8.03
N ARG A 155 -12.44 16.65 -6.75
CA ARG A 155 -11.55 17.71 -6.26
C ARG A 155 -10.18 17.67 -6.91
N ALA A 156 -9.59 16.49 -7.09
CA ALA A 156 -8.31 16.32 -7.76
C ALA A 156 -8.35 16.82 -9.22
N ASN A 157 -9.44 16.53 -9.95
CA ASN A 157 -9.63 17.02 -11.31
C ASN A 157 -9.75 18.55 -11.37
N ILE A 158 -10.43 19.19 -10.41
CA ILE A 158 -10.50 20.66 -10.33
C ILE A 158 -9.10 21.24 -10.14
N VAL A 159 -8.32 20.71 -9.19
CA VAL A 159 -6.96 21.16 -8.92
C VAL A 159 -6.06 20.94 -10.12
N PHE A 160 -6.10 19.75 -10.73
CA PHE A 160 -5.31 19.42 -11.93
C PHE A 160 -5.58 20.41 -13.07
N ASN A 161 -6.86 20.65 -13.38
CA ASN A 161 -7.24 21.58 -14.44
C ASN A 161 -6.79 23.02 -14.13
N ALA A 162 -6.93 23.47 -12.87
CA ALA A 162 -6.48 24.79 -12.48
C ALA A 162 -4.96 24.97 -12.64
N ILE A 163 -4.17 23.99 -12.18
CA ILE A 163 -2.70 24.04 -12.31
C ILE A 163 -2.28 23.99 -13.78
N SER A 164 -2.92 23.17 -14.61
CA SER A 164 -2.61 23.06 -16.04
C SER A 164 -2.87 24.35 -16.82
N THR A 165 -3.69 25.27 -16.30
CA THR A 165 -3.97 26.58 -16.90
C THR A 165 -3.08 27.72 -16.36
N MET A 166 -2.26 27.45 -15.37
CA MET A 166 -1.38 28.45 -14.75
C MET A 166 -0.02 28.61 -15.49
N GLY A 167 0.22 27.85 -16.57
CA GLY A 167 1.39 27.99 -17.45
C GLY A 167 2.51 27.04 -17.09
#